data_7381af29d00a80551165bfed51bfd653
#
_entry.id   7381af29d00a80551165bfed51bfd653
#
_cell.length_a   1.000
_cell.length_b   1.000
_cell.length_c   1.000
_cell.angle_alpha   90.00
_cell.angle_beta   90.00
_cell.angle_gamma   90.00
#
_symmetry.space_group_name_H-M   'P 1'
#
loop_
_entity.id
_entity.type
_entity.pdbx_description
1 polymer ?
#
loop_
_entity_poly.entity_id
_entity_poly.type
_entity_poly.pdbx_seq_one_letter_code
_entity_poly.pdbx_strand_id
1 'polypeptide(L)'
;MDIIGVAITTFGVDGAPFDKNGKQLYPVISWACQRTAPVMQNIEKYSTLKSLYEKSGVHQFSFNTIYKLIWLLENHPDIIRKADKWLFMPSILSYHLTSEMYTDTSMAGTSMLTDLNTREFSDEILDTIHINKEFFPLLIEAGTRIGKVTKEASNLSGLPAG
;
A
#
# COMPACT_ATOMS: atom_id res chain seq x y z
N MET A 1 -10.67 -29.70 13.98
CA MET A 1 -9.47 -28.83 14.09
C MET A 1 -9.98 -27.41 14.23
N ASP A 2 -9.59 -26.72 15.27
CA ASP A 2 -10.07 -25.35 15.50
C ASP A 2 -9.08 -24.38 14.86
N ILE A 3 -9.59 -23.42 14.05
CA ILE A 3 -8.80 -22.35 13.49
C ILE A 3 -8.68 -21.27 14.55
N ILE A 4 -7.47 -21.03 15.05
CA ILE A 4 -7.20 -20.05 16.12
C ILE A 4 -6.59 -18.72 15.59
N GLY A 5 -6.24 -18.69 14.32
CA GLY A 5 -5.68 -17.51 13.69
C GLY A 5 -5.54 -17.66 12.19
N VAL A 6 -5.54 -16.53 11.50
CA VAL A 6 -5.30 -16.42 10.05
C VAL A 6 -4.18 -15.42 9.83
N ALA A 7 -3.21 -15.78 9.01
CA ALA A 7 -2.17 -14.88 8.55
C ALA A 7 -2.23 -14.77 7.02
N ILE A 8 -1.97 -13.57 6.51
CA ILE A 8 -2.00 -13.27 5.08
C ILE A 8 -0.60 -12.93 4.62
N THR A 9 -0.16 -13.58 3.56
CA THR A 9 1.06 -13.23 2.84
C THR A 9 0.76 -13.09 1.35
N THR A 10 1.36 -12.09 0.72
CA THR A 10 1.22 -11.83 -0.72
C THR A 10 2.57 -11.37 -1.28
N PHE A 11 2.60 -11.06 -2.57
CA PHE A 11 3.71 -10.32 -3.18
C PHE A 11 3.63 -8.83 -2.79
N GLY A 12 4.77 -8.12 -2.83
CA GLY A 12 4.89 -6.71 -2.49
C GLY A 12 4.30 -5.76 -3.54
N VAL A 13 4.38 -4.48 -3.27
CA VAL A 13 4.18 -3.33 -4.16
C VAL A 13 2.76 -3.09 -4.70
N ASP A 14 1.90 -4.10 -4.74
CA ASP A 14 0.55 -3.99 -5.30
C ASP A 14 -0.43 -3.41 -4.29
N GLY A 15 -1.34 -2.58 -4.78
CA GLY A 15 -2.33 -1.94 -3.92
C GLY A 15 -3.36 -1.15 -4.71
N ALA A 16 -4.28 -0.54 -3.96
CA ALA A 16 -5.36 0.27 -4.49
C ALA A 16 -5.77 1.38 -3.52
N PRO A 17 -6.33 2.51 -4.02
CA PRO A 17 -6.90 3.56 -3.19
C PRO A 17 -8.31 3.20 -2.71
N PHE A 18 -8.61 3.56 -1.47
CA PHE A 18 -9.91 3.37 -0.80
C PHE A 18 -10.44 4.71 -0.31
N ASP A 19 -11.77 4.89 -0.31
CA ASP A 19 -12.42 6.05 0.26
C ASP A 19 -12.66 5.90 1.78
N LYS A 20 -13.19 6.96 2.41
CA LYS A 20 -13.52 6.99 3.86
C LYS A 20 -14.53 5.93 4.30
N ASN A 21 -15.32 5.39 3.36
CA ASN A 21 -16.29 4.35 3.63
C ASN A 21 -15.72 2.94 3.41
N GLY A 22 -14.43 2.86 3.11
CA GLY A 22 -13.76 1.59 2.82
C GLY A 22 -14.09 1.00 1.45
N LYS A 23 -14.59 1.83 0.52
CA LYS A 23 -14.84 1.41 -0.86
C LYS A 23 -13.57 1.58 -1.69
N GLN A 24 -13.19 0.53 -2.39
CA GLN A 24 -12.08 0.59 -3.36
C GLN A 24 -12.46 1.49 -4.54
N LEU A 25 -11.63 2.49 -4.84
CA LEU A 25 -11.88 3.51 -5.85
C LEU A 25 -11.24 3.21 -7.21
N TYR A 26 -10.24 2.34 -7.24
CA TYR A 26 -9.54 1.93 -8.46
C TYR A 26 -9.13 0.46 -8.34
N PRO A 27 -9.07 -0.30 -9.45
CA PRO A 27 -8.55 -1.66 -9.43
C PRO A 27 -7.12 -1.74 -8.89
N VAL A 28 -6.77 -2.85 -8.25
CA VAL A 28 -5.38 -3.12 -7.82
C VAL A 28 -4.45 -3.01 -9.03
N ILE A 29 -3.41 -2.18 -8.92
CA ILE A 29 -2.40 -2.07 -9.95
C ILE A 29 -1.34 -3.14 -9.70
N SER A 30 -1.35 -4.17 -10.56
CA SER A 30 -0.45 -5.32 -10.44
C SER A 30 0.99 -4.96 -10.80
N TRP A 31 1.95 -5.64 -10.17
CA TRP A 31 3.37 -5.58 -10.50
C TRP A 31 3.67 -5.96 -11.97
N ALA A 32 2.85 -6.80 -12.57
CA ALA A 32 2.98 -7.19 -13.97
C ALA A 32 2.51 -6.10 -14.97
N CYS A 33 1.84 -5.04 -14.47
CA CYS A 33 1.29 -4.00 -15.32
C CYS A 33 2.37 -3.01 -15.76
N GLN A 34 2.52 -2.83 -17.08
CA GLN A 34 3.58 -1.98 -17.67
C GLN A 34 3.23 -0.48 -17.71
N ARG A 35 2.05 -0.06 -17.23
CA ARG A 35 1.60 1.36 -17.31
C ARG A 35 2.53 2.33 -16.56
N THR A 36 3.26 1.86 -15.59
CA THR A 36 4.18 2.65 -14.75
C THR A 36 5.60 2.76 -15.31
N ALA A 37 5.93 2.01 -16.36
CA ALA A 37 7.26 2.06 -16.97
C ALA A 37 7.65 3.45 -17.51
N PRO A 38 6.75 4.21 -18.21
CA PRO A 38 7.05 5.57 -18.62
C PRO A 38 7.25 6.54 -17.43
N VAL A 39 6.50 6.35 -16.34
CA VAL A 39 6.67 7.14 -15.11
C VAL A 39 8.06 6.91 -14.53
N MET A 40 8.47 5.64 -14.41
CA MET A 40 9.80 5.28 -13.93
C MET A 40 10.92 5.93 -14.76
N GLN A 41 10.79 5.95 -16.09
CA GLN A 41 11.79 6.57 -16.99
C GLN A 41 11.88 8.09 -16.80
N ASN A 42 10.83 8.73 -16.31
CA ASN A 42 10.73 10.17 -16.10
C ASN A 42 10.74 10.58 -14.61
N ILE A 43 11.20 9.70 -13.71
CA ILE A 43 11.14 9.94 -12.26
C ILE A 43 11.90 11.20 -11.80
N GLU A 44 12.91 11.63 -12.57
CA GLU A 44 13.70 12.82 -12.26
C GLU A 44 12.88 14.13 -12.28
N LYS A 45 11.65 14.12 -12.80
CA LYS A 45 10.70 15.22 -12.63
C LYS A 45 10.27 15.42 -11.16
N TYR A 46 10.39 14.39 -10.35
CA TYR A 46 9.95 14.35 -8.95
C TYR A 46 11.14 14.27 -7.99
N SER A 47 12.08 13.35 -8.24
CA SER A 47 13.26 13.14 -7.41
C SER A 47 14.35 12.43 -8.18
N THR A 48 15.61 12.56 -7.75
CA THR A 48 16.69 11.78 -8.33
C THR A 48 16.66 10.33 -7.86
N LEU A 49 17.03 9.40 -8.73
CA LEU A 49 17.14 7.98 -8.38
C LEU A 49 18.08 7.73 -7.20
N LYS A 50 19.17 8.51 -7.15
CA LYS A 50 20.16 8.42 -6.07
C LYS A 50 19.50 8.76 -4.73
N SER A 51 18.77 9.89 -4.65
CA SER A 51 18.07 10.31 -3.43
C SER A 51 17.03 9.27 -2.98
N LEU A 52 16.21 8.77 -3.91
CA LEU A 52 15.22 7.74 -3.62
C LEU A 52 15.85 6.46 -3.07
N TYR A 53 16.96 6.01 -3.67
CA TYR A 53 17.66 4.82 -3.23
C TYR A 53 18.32 5.01 -1.86
N GLU A 54 19.05 6.10 -1.66
CA GLU A 54 19.73 6.40 -0.40
C GLU A 54 18.76 6.52 0.76
N LYS A 55 17.54 7.02 0.49
CA LYS A 55 16.49 7.17 1.50
C LYS A 55 15.72 5.87 1.76
N SER A 56 15.30 5.18 0.72
CA SER A 56 14.42 4.01 0.85
C SER A 56 15.15 2.68 0.93
N GLY A 57 16.38 2.59 0.45
CA GLY A 57 17.11 1.33 0.28
C GLY A 57 16.54 0.42 -0.83
N VAL A 58 15.56 0.89 -1.60
CA VAL A 58 14.83 0.09 -2.61
C VAL A 58 15.34 0.42 -4.00
N HIS A 59 15.74 -0.64 -4.73
CA HIS A 59 16.15 -0.48 -6.12
C HIS A 59 14.96 -0.13 -7.03
N GLN A 60 15.25 0.59 -8.12
CA GLN A 60 14.26 1.02 -9.10
C GLN A 60 13.73 -0.16 -9.93
N PHE A 61 12.42 -0.39 -9.81
CA PHE A 61 11.66 -1.28 -10.69
C PHE A 61 10.36 -0.59 -11.09
N SER A 62 9.91 -0.76 -12.32
CA SER A 62 8.69 -0.10 -12.82
C SER A 62 7.44 -0.41 -11.98
N PHE A 63 7.44 -1.48 -11.24
CA PHE A 63 6.34 -1.91 -10.39
C PHE A 63 6.35 -1.30 -8.96
N ASN A 64 7.39 -0.57 -8.53
CA ASN A 64 7.38 0.05 -7.20
C ASN A 64 6.15 0.95 -7.01
N THR A 65 5.61 0.98 -5.80
CA THR A 65 4.35 1.67 -5.50
C THR A 65 4.41 3.17 -5.79
N ILE A 66 5.57 3.81 -5.59
CA ILE A 66 5.75 5.23 -5.92
C ILE A 66 5.32 5.56 -7.36
N TYR A 67 5.68 4.70 -8.33
CA TYR A 67 5.31 4.93 -9.73
C TYR A 67 3.82 4.72 -10.01
N LYS A 68 3.15 3.85 -9.23
CA LYS A 68 1.70 3.65 -9.30
C LYS A 68 0.95 4.88 -8.81
N LEU A 69 1.43 5.48 -7.72
CA LEU A 69 0.86 6.71 -7.17
C LEU A 69 1.06 7.89 -8.11
N ILE A 70 2.27 8.08 -8.66
CA ILE A 70 2.55 9.11 -9.66
C ILE A 70 1.65 8.90 -10.89
N TRP A 71 1.54 7.67 -11.39
CA TRP A 71 0.68 7.37 -12.53
C TRP A 71 -0.79 7.72 -12.25
N LEU A 72 -1.30 7.42 -11.06
CA LEU A 72 -2.65 7.80 -10.65
C LEU A 72 -2.80 9.32 -10.56
N LEU A 73 -1.82 10.03 -10.01
CA LEU A 73 -1.83 11.50 -9.94
C LEU A 73 -1.88 12.14 -11.34
N GLU A 74 -1.12 11.61 -12.29
CA GLU A 74 -1.07 12.12 -13.66
C GLU A 74 -2.32 11.79 -14.49
N ASN A 75 -2.91 10.60 -14.30
CA ASN A 75 -3.97 10.09 -15.18
C ASN A 75 -5.37 10.10 -14.54
N HIS A 76 -5.44 10.01 -13.21
CA HIS A 76 -6.69 9.92 -12.43
C HIS A 76 -6.62 10.74 -11.14
N PRO A 77 -6.29 12.06 -11.21
CA PRO A 77 -6.12 12.89 -10.02
C PRO A 77 -7.40 12.99 -9.17
N ASP A 78 -8.56 12.80 -9.77
CA ASP A 78 -9.84 12.76 -9.07
C ASP A 78 -9.97 11.54 -8.14
N ILE A 79 -9.37 10.41 -8.50
CA ILE A 79 -9.32 9.21 -7.65
C ILE A 79 -8.48 9.50 -6.40
N ILE A 80 -7.27 10.07 -6.58
CA ILE A 80 -6.40 10.41 -5.44
C ILE A 80 -7.07 11.43 -4.52
N ARG A 81 -7.75 12.46 -5.06
CA ARG A 81 -8.47 13.45 -4.24
C ARG A 81 -9.62 12.88 -3.42
N LYS A 82 -10.28 11.80 -3.89
CA LYS A 82 -11.38 11.13 -3.21
C LYS A 82 -10.92 10.05 -2.25
N ALA A 83 -9.71 9.55 -2.45
CA ALA A 83 -9.15 8.48 -1.64
C ALA A 83 -8.78 8.99 -0.24
N ASP A 84 -9.02 8.14 0.75
CA ASP A 84 -8.62 8.33 2.14
C ASP A 84 -7.34 7.55 2.43
N LYS A 85 -7.30 6.28 1.97
CA LYS A 85 -6.17 5.38 2.21
C LYS A 85 -5.72 4.64 0.96
N TRP A 86 -4.40 4.42 0.86
CA TRP A 86 -3.81 3.40 0.00
C TRP A 86 -3.65 2.11 0.79
N LEU A 87 -4.26 1.03 0.33
CA LEU A 87 -4.07 -0.29 0.92
C LEU A 87 -3.23 -1.17 0.00
N PHE A 88 -2.21 -1.80 0.56
CA PHE A 88 -1.46 -2.85 -0.11
C PHE A 88 -2.26 -4.15 -0.17
N MET A 89 -1.90 -5.07 -1.04
CA MET A 89 -2.66 -6.30 -1.26
C MET A 89 -2.96 -7.10 0.02
N PRO A 90 -2.01 -7.35 0.94
CA PRO A 90 -2.33 -8.06 2.18
C PRO A 90 -3.22 -7.22 3.11
N SER A 91 -3.07 -5.89 3.08
CA SER A 91 -3.92 -4.97 3.84
C SER A 91 -5.36 -4.98 3.32
N ILE A 92 -5.57 -5.09 2.00
CA ILE A 92 -6.90 -5.23 1.39
C ILE A 92 -7.58 -6.51 1.88
N LEU A 93 -6.88 -7.64 1.84
CA LEU A 93 -7.42 -8.92 2.30
C LEU A 93 -7.72 -8.90 3.81
N SER A 94 -6.80 -8.36 4.61
CA SER A 94 -7.01 -8.19 6.06
C SER A 94 -8.19 -7.28 6.36
N TYR A 95 -8.33 -6.17 5.64
CA TYR A 95 -9.46 -5.25 5.77
C TYR A 95 -10.80 -5.95 5.50
N HIS A 96 -10.89 -6.75 4.44
CA HIS A 96 -12.11 -7.52 4.15
C HIS A 96 -12.44 -8.57 5.21
N LEU A 97 -11.45 -9.06 5.95
CA LEU A 97 -11.67 -9.99 7.05
C LEU A 97 -12.04 -9.30 8.36
N THR A 98 -11.43 -8.14 8.65
CA THR A 98 -11.46 -7.54 9.99
C THR A 98 -12.13 -6.17 10.05
N SER A 99 -12.31 -5.50 8.92
CA SER A 99 -12.69 -4.08 8.77
C SER A 99 -11.63 -3.10 9.34
N GLU A 100 -10.40 -3.57 9.60
CA GLU A 100 -9.31 -2.75 10.12
C GLU A 100 -8.28 -2.47 9.03
N MET A 101 -7.80 -1.21 8.97
CA MET A 101 -6.83 -0.78 7.96
C MET A 101 -5.44 -0.60 8.59
N TYR A 102 -4.55 -1.54 8.32
CA TYR A 102 -3.14 -1.51 8.73
C TYR A 102 -2.23 -1.93 7.58
N THR A 103 -0.96 -1.57 7.68
CA THR A 103 0.09 -2.06 6.78
C THR A 103 1.30 -2.46 7.63
N ASP A 104 1.88 -3.61 7.36
CA ASP A 104 3.11 -3.99 8.03
C ASP A 104 4.34 -3.33 7.40
N THR A 105 5.37 -3.14 8.22
CA THR A 105 6.62 -2.49 7.83
C THR A 105 7.36 -3.21 6.70
N SER A 106 7.23 -4.55 6.60
CA SER A 106 7.87 -5.33 5.51
C SER A 106 7.20 -5.02 4.17
N MET A 107 5.87 -4.95 4.14
CA MET A 107 5.11 -4.59 2.94
C MET A 107 5.37 -3.14 2.54
N ALA A 108 5.29 -2.20 3.48
CA ALA A 108 5.59 -0.79 3.22
C ALA A 108 7.01 -0.61 2.68
N GLY A 109 7.98 -1.35 3.19
CA GLY A 109 9.37 -1.33 2.75
C GLY A 109 9.60 -1.68 1.28
N THR A 110 8.65 -2.37 0.62
CA THR A 110 8.76 -2.67 -0.82
C THR A 110 8.38 -1.50 -1.73
N SER A 111 7.74 -0.49 -1.17
CA SER A 111 7.04 0.57 -1.93
C SER A 111 7.94 1.63 -2.56
N MET A 112 9.19 1.78 -2.09
CA MET A 112 10.08 2.92 -2.34
C MET A 112 9.56 4.24 -1.71
N LEU A 113 8.74 4.15 -0.66
CA LEU A 113 8.11 5.29 0.02
C LEU A 113 8.52 5.42 1.49
N THR A 114 9.29 4.47 2.01
CA THR A 114 9.72 4.44 3.41
C THR A 114 11.18 4.88 3.56
N ASP A 115 11.50 5.42 4.72
CA ASP A 115 12.88 5.68 5.13
C ASP A 115 13.49 4.39 5.69
N LEU A 116 14.66 4.00 5.15
CA LEU A 116 15.37 2.78 5.53
C LEU A 116 15.77 2.74 7.02
N ASN A 117 16.07 3.90 7.61
CA ASN A 117 16.55 3.98 8.99
C ASN A 117 15.41 3.97 10.00
N THR A 118 14.33 4.72 9.72
CA THR A 118 13.16 4.80 10.63
C THR A 118 12.14 3.71 10.38
N ARG A 119 12.13 3.11 9.19
CA ARG A 119 11.13 2.14 8.70
C ARG A 119 9.71 2.70 8.63
N GLU A 120 9.59 4.03 8.67
CA GLU A 120 8.34 4.78 8.52
C GLU A 120 8.18 5.30 7.08
N PHE A 121 6.97 5.67 6.69
CA PHE A 121 6.77 6.42 5.46
C PHE A 121 7.55 7.74 5.53
N SER A 122 8.33 8.04 4.51
CA SER A 122 9.22 9.19 4.45
C SER A 122 8.48 10.43 3.96
N ASP A 123 8.32 11.42 4.83
CA ASP A 123 7.74 12.71 4.44
C ASP A 123 8.55 13.34 3.29
N GLU A 124 9.89 13.24 3.32
CA GLU A 124 10.76 13.75 2.26
C GLU A 124 10.45 13.14 0.88
N ILE A 125 10.20 11.82 0.79
CA ILE A 125 9.82 11.17 -0.47
C ILE A 125 8.39 11.55 -0.86
N LEU A 126 7.47 11.53 0.10
CA LEU A 126 6.05 11.79 -0.14
C LEU A 126 5.80 13.22 -0.60
N ASP A 127 6.53 14.19 -0.07
CA ASP A 127 6.46 15.59 -0.49
C ASP A 127 6.83 15.76 -1.97
N THR A 128 7.80 14.99 -2.49
CA THR A 128 8.19 15.06 -3.92
C THR A 128 7.06 14.69 -4.87
N ILE A 129 6.12 13.87 -4.41
CA ILE A 129 4.96 13.43 -5.18
C ILE A 129 3.64 14.03 -4.67
N HIS A 130 3.69 15.00 -3.75
CA HIS A 130 2.54 15.71 -3.20
C HIS A 130 1.47 14.79 -2.58
N ILE A 131 1.91 13.73 -1.90
CA ILE A 131 1.06 12.82 -1.14
C ILE A 131 1.36 12.97 0.34
N ASN A 132 0.31 13.08 1.15
CA ASN A 132 0.45 13.18 2.59
C ASN A 132 0.61 11.78 3.21
N LYS A 133 1.38 11.69 4.31
CA LYS A 133 1.60 10.45 5.08
C LYS A 133 0.29 9.81 5.58
N GLU A 134 -0.70 10.64 5.90
CA GLU A 134 -2.04 10.17 6.29
C GLU A 134 -2.78 9.40 5.20
N PHE A 135 -2.30 9.46 3.95
CA PHE A 135 -2.81 8.62 2.84
C PHE A 135 -2.52 7.13 3.05
N PHE A 136 -1.65 6.78 3.97
CA PHE A 136 -1.36 5.40 4.30
C PHE A 136 -1.98 5.02 5.65
N PRO A 137 -2.35 3.75 5.84
CA PRO A 137 -2.81 3.28 7.14
C PRO A 137 -1.67 3.22 8.15
N LEU A 138 -2.01 3.02 9.41
CA LEU A 138 -1.02 2.86 10.48
C LEU A 138 -0.07 1.70 10.17
N LEU A 139 1.24 1.96 10.32
CA LEU A 139 2.27 0.94 10.22
C LEU A 139 2.33 0.10 11.50
N ILE A 140 2.46 -1.20 11.32
CA ILE A 140 2.63 -2.17 12.39
C ILE A 140 3.79 -3.12 12.06
N GLU A 141 4.35 -3.76 13.07
CA GLU A 141 5.32 -4.84 12.85
C GLU A 141 4.63 -6.09 12.30
N ALA A 142 5.31 -6.79 11.39
CA ALA A 142 4.83 -8.07 10.88
C ALA A 142 4.59 -9.06 12.03
N GLY A 143 3.48 -9.79 12.00
CA GLY A 143 3.08 -10.70 13.07
C GLY A 143 2.20 -10.04 14.15
N THR A 144 1.98 -8.74 14.10
CA THR A 144 1.05 -8.06 15.01
C THR A 144 -0.38 -8.50 14.73
N ARG A 145 -1.15 -8.76 15.80
CA ARG A 145 -2.58 -9.04 15.67
C ARG A 145 -3.32 -7.78 15.25
N ILE A 146 -3.96 -7.83 14.08
CA ILE A 146 -4.68 -6.70 13.48
C ILE A 146 -6.10 -6.56 14.06
N GLY A 147 -6.82 -7.68 14.18
CA GLY A 147 -8.23 -7.66 14.59
C GLY A 147 -8.80 -9.06 14.68
N LYS A 148 -10.12 -9.12 14.58
CA LYS A 148 -10.90 -10.36 14.59
C LYS A 148 -11.68 -10.48 13.29
N VAL A 149 -11.92 -11.70 12.84
CA VAL A 149 -12.79 -11.96 11.69
C VAL A 149 -14.21 -11.49 12.01
N THR A 150 -14.75 -10.58 11.19
CA THR A 150 -16.11 -10.06 11.36
C THR A 150 -17.16 -11.15 11.08
N LYS A 151 -18.39 -10.97 11.56
CA LYS A 151 -19.51 -11.89 11.25
C LYS A 151 -19.79 -11.96 9.74
N GLU A 152 -19.69 -10.83 9.04
CA GLU A 152 -19.89 -10.77 7.61
C GLU A 152 -18.81 -11.57 6.87
N ALA A 153 -17.54 -11.32 7.19
CA ALA A 153 -16.40 -12.06 6.61
C ALA A 153 -16.48 -13.56 6.94
N SER A 154 -16.90 -13.92 8.16
CA SER A 154 -17.13 -15.30 8.57
C SER A 154 -18.18 -15.99 7.69
N ASN A 155 -19.31 -15.34 7.44
CA ASN A 155 -20.37 -15.89 6.58
C ASN A 155 -19.92 -16.11 5.13
N LEU A 156 -19.05 -15.24 4.62
CA LEU A 156 -18.55 -15.32 3.23
C LEU A 156 -17.40 -16.32 3.07
N SER A 157 -16.52 -16.42 4.06
CA SER A 157 -15.28 -17.20 3.97
C SER A 157 -15.37 -18.60 4.61
N GLY A 158 -16.34 -18.81 5.51
CA GLY A 158 -16.40 -19.99 6.36
C GLY A 158 -15.40 -20.00 7.53
N LEU A 159 -14.63 -18.93 7.73
CA LEU A 159 -13.75 -18.77 8.88
C LEU A 159 -14.57 -18.51 10.14
N PRO A 160 -14.15 -18.97 11.33
CA PRO A 160 -14.84 -18.65 12.58
C PRO A 160 -14.76 -17.14 12.85
N ALA A 161 -15.86 -16.54 13.31
CA ALA A 161 -15.89 -15.16 13.77
C ALA A 161 -15.26 -15.05 15.17
N GLY A 162 -14.53 -13.95 15.45
CA GLY A 162 -14.02 -13.67 16.79
C GLY A 162 -12.54 -13.57 16.99
#